data_e3f000fc9bc00df4facadd3d2808aaf3
#
_entry.id   e3f000fc9bc00df4facadd3d2808aaf3
#
_cell.length_a   1.000
_cell.length_b   1.000
_cell.length_c   1.000
_cell.angle_alpha   90.00
_cell.angle_beta   90.00
_cell.angle_gamma   90.00
#
_symmetry.space_group_name_H-M   'P 1'
#
loop_
_entity.id
_entity.type
_entity.pdbx_description
1 polymer ?
#
loop_
_entity_poly.entity_id
_entity_poly.type
_entity_poly.pdbx_seq_one_letter_code
_entity_poly.pdbx_strand_id
1 'polypeptide(L)'
;MGRSTRRPATERRSALEARHPAWIPRTTAMLLDDVASAHPSRPLLLEDGTPITYARMSRWSSRLAAGLAAIGVRAGDHVAVDLPNRHETVALRFALARVGAVTVSVNTQLRHEELRYVLAQSDARLLVTADRFRSVDYLDGLDHIAPGWDRRPEGRAGEGHLPQLRDVVVLGASGPPSRGVPFARLESHPPGRTDPVDPRAVSDILYTSGTTGTPKGVQLTHDGLLRTAYSSALARAFDDGWRLLFALPLHHVFGYVEGLLAALFVGGAIRVHSTFDATQTLNDVGRHRIDELICIPSMTADLIAEARPGRYDLATLHTVFSSGGPHRSPMWAEMRDVLGAAEVFTAYGQTETTASTVCTRPGDPTERLISTNGAPKPAGIAGDPALAGLIAEYTALDPATGATLPPGEVGELVVRGVALTRGYYNKPAETAAAFTADGRLRTGDLGMIDEQGYLVLAGRITDAYRCGGEIVMPVEVEQVLASHPGVADAYVVGVPDERMGEIGCAWVVPRDDAAPPTEEDLAEHCSTRLARFKVPAAVLYCGADELPRTSTGKVRKHLLTQRASARLGEDRPSQPNRSRSARFSTLP
;
A
#
# COMPACT_ATOMS: atom_id res chain seq x y z
N MET A 1 2.83 -33.31 13.99
CA MET A 1 3.20 -32.39 15.08
C MET A 1 2.05 -31.43 15.27
N GLY A 2 1.50 -31.31 16.51
CA GLY A 2 0.32 -30.51 16.77
C GLY A 2 0.59 -29.02 16.52
N ARG A 3 -0.31 -28.36 15.76
CA ARG A 3 -0.31 -26.90 15.65
C ARG A 3 -0.38 -26.31 17.06
N SER A 4 0.49 -25.38 17.38
CA SER A 4 0.40 -24.62 18.63
C SER A 4 -0.97 -23.94 18.66
N THR A 5 -1.83 -24.35 19.58
CA THR A 5 -3.14 -23.71 19.77
C THR A 5 -2.89 -22.33 20.38
N ARG A 6 -2.91 -21.29 19.53
CA ARG A 6 -2.88 -19.91 20.02
C ARG A 6 -4.15 -19.58 20.77
N ARG A 7 -4.04 -18.61 21.69
CA ARG A 7 -5.21 -18.08 22.40
C ARG A 7 -6.26 -17.59 21.40
N PRO A 8 -7.55 -17.66 21.73
CA PRO A 8 -8.64 -17.11 20.91
C PRO A 8 -8.40 -15.63 20.59
N ALA A 9 -8.86 -15.16 19.43
CA ALA A 9 -8.70 -13.78 18.98
C ALA A 9 -9.28 -12.77 19.99
N THR A 10 -10.39 -13.12 20.64
CA THR A 10 -11.01 -12.29 21.69
C THR A 10 -10.09 -12.09 22.89
N GLU A 11 -9.43 -13.14 23.37
CA GLU A 11 -8.48 -13.06 24.48
C GLU A 11 -7.23 -12.25 24.10
N ARG A 12 -6.72 -12.44 22.89
CA ARG A 12 -5.57 -11.70 22.36
C ARG A 12 -5.88 -10.19 22.29
N ARG A 13 -7.07 -9.81 21.80
CA ARG A 13 -7.55 -8.44 21.78
C ARG A 13 -7.64 -7.84 23.17
N SER A 14 -8.33 -8.53 24.10
CA SER A 14 -8.46 -8.07 25.49
C SER A 14 -7.10 -7.89 26.16
N ALA A 15 -6.12 -8.75 25.87
CA ALA A 15 -4.76 -8.62 26.39
C ALA A 15 -4.04 -7.37 25.83
N LEU A 16 -4.25 -7.05 24.56
CA LEU A 16 -3.70 -5.83 23.94
C LEU A 16 -4.35 -4.57 24.52
N GLU A 17 -5.67 -4.55 24.67
CA GLU A 17 -6.40 -3.44 25.29
C GLU A 17 -6.00 -3.22 26.76
N ALA A 18 -5.84 -4.28 27.54
CA ALA A 18 -5.37 -4.20 28.93
C ALA A 18 -3.95 -3.63 29.04
N ARG A 19 -3.10 -3.84 28.02
CA ARG A 19 -1.74 -3.28 27.96
C ARG A 19 -1.74 -1.77 27.67
N HIS A 20 -2.77 -1.28 27.00
CA HIS A 20 -2.94 0.11 26.62
C HIS A 20 -4.27 0.67 27.15
N PRO A 21 -4.41 0.92 28.47
CA PRO A 21 -5.69 1.30 29.07
C PRO A 21 -6.11 2.75 28.75
N ALA A 22 -5.17 3.57 28.23
CA ALA A 22 -5.43 4.94 27.80
C ALA A 22 -4.63 5.26 26.53
N TRP A 23 -5.22 6.03 25.62
CA TRP A 23 -4.48 6.54 24.48
C TRP A 23 -3.61 7.72 24.90
N ILE A 24 -2.30 7.54 24.78
CA ILE A 24 -1.32 8.57 25.05
C ILE A 24 -0.75 8.99 23.70
N PRO A 25 -1.01 10.21 23.20
CA PRO A 25 -0.39 10.71 21.99
C PRO A 25 1.14 10.71 22.11
N ARG A 26 1.82 10.13 21.12
CA ARG A 26 3.28 10.00 21.09
C ARG A 26 3.79 10.00 19.67
N THR A 27 5.07 10.26 19.47
CA THR A 27 5.73 10.06 18.18
C THR A 27 6.08 8.59 17.98
N THR A 28 6.38 8.20 16.73
CA THR A 28 6.82 6.83 16.44
C THR A 28 8.11 6.48 17.19
N ALA A 29 9.01 7.45 17.39
CA ALA A 29 10.22 7.27 18.18
C ALA A 29 9.95 7.10 19.68
N MET A 30 8.99 7.84 20.25
CA MET A 30 8.58 7.66 21.65
C MET A 30 8.01 6.26 21.89
N LEU A 31 7.18 5.74 20.96
CA LEU A 31 6.69 4.36 21.06
C LEU A 31 7.84 3.34 21.03
N LEU A 32 8.84 3.54 20.14
CA LEU A 32 10.02 2.69 20.14
C LEU A 32 10.73 2.69 21.49
N ASP A 33 10.88 3.86 22.12
CA ASP A 33 11.57 3.98 23.41
C ASP A 33 10.79 3.35 24.56
N ASP A 34 9.45 3.48 24.55
CA ASP A 34 8.58 2.82 25.53
C ASP A 34 8.77 1.29 25.45
N VAL A 35 8.75 0.73 24.23
CA VAL A 35 8.93 -0.71 24.04
C VAL A 35 10.37 -1.15 24.34
N ALA A 36 11.37 -0.34 23.98
CA ALA A 36 12.78 -0.61 24.30
C ALA A 36 13.03 -0.61 25.80
N SER A 37 12.33 0.20 26.55
CA SER A 37 12.40 0.24 28.02
C SER A 37 11.72 -0.98 28.66
N ALA A 38 10.55 -1.39 28.14
CA ALA A 38 9.81 -2.53 28.64
C ALA A 38 10.42 -3.89 28.22
N HIS A 39 10.98 -3.96 27.02
CA HIS A 39 11.46 -5.21 26.39
C HIS A 39 12.82 -5.02 25.69
N PRO A 40 13.90 -4.61 26.38
CA PRO A 40 15.16 -4.19 25.75
C PRO A 40 15.84 -5.27 24.93
N SER A 41 15.70 -6.52 25.31
CA SER A 41 16.34 -7.67 24.65
C SER A 41 15.50 -8.33 23.56
N ARG A 42 14.20 -7.97 23.42
CA ARG A 42 13.36 -8.52 22.36
C ARG A 42 13.87 -8.07 20.99
N PRO A 43 13.86 -8.95 19.98
CA PRO A 43 14.16 -8.55 18.60
C PRO A 43 13.04 -7.64 18.07
N LEU A 44 13.43 -6.55 17.41
CA LEU A 44 12.56 -5.77 16.53
C LEU A 44 12.75 -6.23 15.08
N LEU A 45 14.02 -6.40 14.63
CA LEU A 45 14.31 -6.91 13.30
C LEU A 45 14.94 -8.31 13.40
N LEU A 46 14.33 -9.23 12.66
CA LEU A 46 14.83 -10.61 12.51
C LEU A 46 15.77 -10.64 11.32
N GLU A 47 17.05 -10.93 11.60
CA GLU A 47 18.12 -11.03 10.61
C GLU A 47 18.67 -12.46 10.58
N ASP A 48 19.36 -12.82 9.50
CA ASP A 48 19.98 -14.14 9.37
C ASP A 48 21.12 -14.37 10.36
N GLY A 49 21.73 -13.29 10.81
CA GLY A 49 22.75 -13.28 11.88
C GLY A 49 22.15 -12.86 13.22
N THR A 50 22.76 -11.85 13.84
CA THR A 50 22.31 -11.33 15.13
C THR A 50 21.10 -10.40 14.95
N PRO A 51 19.96 -10.69 15.55
CA PRO A 51 18.78 -9.82 15.50
C PRO A 51 19.09 -8.42 16.04
N ILE A 52 18.37 -7.41 15.53
CA ILE A 52 18.43 -6.06 16.07
C ILE A 52 17.35 -5.93 17.12
N THR A 53 17.77 -5.80 18.39
CA THR A 53 16.85 -5.66 19.51
C THR A 53 16.26 -4.25 19.61
N TYR A 54 15.15 -4.11 20.34
CA TYR A 54 14.55 -2.80 20.62
C TYR A 54 15.53 -1.81 21.25
N ALA A 55 16.32 -2.25 22.25
CA ALA A 55 17.34 -1.39 22.87
C ALA A 55 18.44 -0.98 21.88
N ARG A 56 18.86 -1.88 20.98
CA ARG A 56 19.84 -1.56 19.94
C ARG A 56 19.27 -0.55 18.94
N MET A 57 18.02 -0.75 18.49
CA MET A 57 17.34 0.15 17.55
C MET A 57 17.13 1.55 18.16
N SER A 58 16.69 1.63 19.42
CA SER A 58 16.50 2.91 20.11
C SER A 58 17.84 3.69 20.22
N ARG A 59 18.93 3.03 20.64
CA ARG A 59 20.25 3.68 20.68
C ARG A 59 20.75 4.07 19.29
N TRP A 60 20.56 3.23 18.30
CA TRP A 60 21.00 3.50 16.94
C TRP A 60 20.26 4.70 16.34
N SER A 61 18.94 4.72 16.43
CA SER A 61 18.13 5.87 15.96
C SER A 61 18.46 7.17 16.71
N SER A 62 18.84 7.10 17.99
CA SER A 62 19.29 8.27 18.76
C SER A 62 20.64 8.81 18.26
N ARG A 63 21.58 7.92 17.90
CA ARG A 63 22.85 8.32 17.27
C ARG A 63 22.62 8.98 15.90
N LEU A 64 21.80 8.35 15.06
CA LEU A 64 21.43 8.92 13.75
C LEU A 64 20.75 10.29 13.89
N ALA A 65 19.87 10.46 14.89
CA ALA A 65 19.23 11.74 15.17
C ALA A 65 20.24 12.84 15.53
N ALA A 66 21.24 12.49 16.36
CA ALA A 66 22.35 13.41 16.68
C ALA A 66 23.17 13.78 15.44
N GLY A 67 23.44 12.78 14.56
CA GLY A 67 24.13 12.99 13.30
C GLY A 67 23.35 13.87 12.33
N LEU A 68 22.04 13.66 12.20
CA LEU A 68 21.14 14.50 11.39
C LEU A 68 21.13 15.96 11.90
N ALA A 69 21.04 16.15 13.23
CA ALA A 69 21.10 17.47 13.84
C ALA A 69 22.45 18.15 13.61
N ALA A 70 23.56 17.40 13.63
CA ALA A 70 24.91 17.90 13.37
C ALA A 70 25.12 18.39 11.94
N ILE A 71 24.48 17.77 10.95
CA ILE A 71 24.47 18.25 9.55
C ILE A 71 23.36 19.29 9.28
N GLY A 72 22.72 19.80 10.33
CA GLY A 72 21.81 20.91 10.25
C GLY A 72 20.33 20.58 10.04
N VAL A 73 19.90 19.33 10.13
CA VAL A 73 18.47 18.95 10.09
C VAL A 73 17.77 19.43 11.36
N ARG A 74 16.62 20.02 11.22
CA ARG A 74 15.79 20.59 12.30
C ARG A 74 14.37 20.05 12.22
N ALA A 75 13.60 20.24 13.30
CA ALA A 75 12.17 19.95 13.33
C ALA A 75 11.46 20.70 12.19
N GLY A 76 10.58 19.98 11.47
CA GLY A 76 9.85 20.48 10.32
C GLY A 76 10.64 20.46 9.00
N ASP A 77 11.94 20.16 8.99
CA ASP A 77 12.68 19.97 7.73
C ASP A 77 12.20 18.69 7.03
N HIS A 78 12.07 18.74 5.72
CA HIS A 78 11.71 17.61 4.89
C HIS A 78 12.95 16.84 4.45
N VAL A 79 12.98 15.56 4.78
CA VAL A 79 14.08 14.64 4.44
C VAL A 79 13.56 13.56 3.53
N ALA A 80 13.98 13.58 2.26
CA ALA A 80 13.65 12.54 1.30
C ALA A 80 14.46 11.27 1.60
N VAL A 81 13.76 10.13 1.68
CA VAL A 81 14.34 8.82 1.96
C VAL A 81 14.07 7.92 0.78
N ASP A 82 15.12 7.68 -0.02
CA ASP A 82 15.13 6.82 -1.21
C ASP A 82 15.99 5.58 -0.93
N LEU A 83 15.53 4.76 -0.01
CA LEU A 83 16.21 3.55 0.43
C LEU A 83 15.29 2.32 0.30
N PRO A 84 15.81 1.16 -0.12
CA PRO A 84 15.06 -0.09 -0.08
C PRO A 84 14.79 -0.52 1.38
N ASN A 85 14.03 -1.61 1.53
CA ASN A 85 13.80 -2.24 2.82
C ASN A 85 15.13 -2.76 3.41
N ARG A 86 15.67 -2.04 4.39
CA ARG A 86 16.91 -2.35 5.09
C ARG A 86 16.79 -1.91 6.55
N HIS A 87 17.63 -2.45 7.41
CA HIS A 87 17.65 -2.06 8.82
C HIS A 87 18.04 -0.58 9.03
N GLU A 88 18.88 -0.01 8.13
CA GLU A 88 19.21 1.42 8.15
C GLU A 88 17.97 2.28 7.86
N THR A 89 17.11 1.83 6.95
CA THR A 89 15.84 2.54 6.63
C THR A 89 14.93 2.62 7.85
N VAL A 90 14.82 1.52 8.61
CA VAL A 90 14.04 1.48 9.86
C VAL A 90 14.63 2.42 10.91
N ALA A 91 15.96 2.36 11.11
CA ALA A 91 16.65 3.21 12.09
C ALA A 91 16.55 4.70 11.72
N LEU A 92 16.67 5.03 10.44
CA LEU A 92 16.55 6.40 9.93
C LEU A 92 15.16 6.99 10.15
N ARG A 93 14.08 6.21 9.91
CA ARG A 93 12.70 6.66 10.17
C ARG A 93 12.51 7.06 11.63
N PHE A 94 12.97 6.25 12.56
CA PHE A 94 12.91 6.60 13.98
C PHE A 94 13.83 7.79 14.32
N ALA A 95 14.97 7.93 13.66
CA ALA A 95 15.86 9.07 13.86
C ALA A 95 15.23 10.39 13.40
N LEU A 96 14.57 10.40 12.24
CA LEU A 96 13.84 11.57 11.72
C LEU A 96 12.69 11.95 12.66
N ALA A 97 11.94 10.96 13.15
CA ALA A 97 10.89 11.17 14.14
C ALA A 97 11.42 11.76 15.47
N ARG A 98 12.68 11.45 15.89
CA ARG A 98 13.32 12.03 17.06
C ARG A 98 13.68 13.50 16.87
N VAL A 99 14.16 13.84 15.67
CA VAL A 99 14.50 15.23 15.31
C VAL A 99 13.24 16.07 15.09
N GLY A 100 12.10 15.44 14.81
CA GLY A 100 10.87 16.08 14.39
C GLY A 100 10.90 16.49 12.91
N ALA A 101 11.81 15.92 12.13
CA ALA A 101 11.86 16.11 10.69
C ALA A 101 10.77 15.27 10.00
N VAL A 102 10.25 15.77 8.90
CA VAL A 102 9.23 15.10 8.09
C VAL A 102 9.91 14.16 7.10
N THR A 103 9.58 12.88 7.18
CA THR A 103 10.05 11.88 6.22
C THR A 103 9.30 12.01 4.90
N VAL A 104 9.97 12.38 3.82
CA VAL A 104 9.42 12.27 2.46
C VAL A 104 9.78 10.90 1.92
N SER A 105 8.80 10.01 1.91
CA SER A 105 9.00 8.63 1.48
C SER A 105 9.05 8.55 -0.05
N VAL A 106 10.24 8.23 -0.60
CA VAL A 106 10.46 8.10 -2.03
C VAL A 106 10.30 6.64 -2.44
N ASN A 107 9.58 6.42 -3.54
CA ASN A 107 9.49 5.10 -4.14
C ASN A 107 10.79 4.81 -4.92
N THR A 108 11.51 3.79 -4.51
CA THR A 108 12.82 3.39 -5.06
C THR A 108 12.80 2.96 -6.54
N GLN A 109 11.63 2.91 -7.17
CA GLN A 109 11.44 2.60 -8.59
C GLN A 109 11.19 3.85 -9.45
N LEU A 110 11.17 5.06 -8.86
CA LEU A 110 10.97 6.28 -9.63
C LEU A 110 12.12 6.51 -10.61
N ARG A 111 11.77 7.02 -11.79
CA ARG A 111 12.74 7.49 -12.77
C ARG A 111 13.17 8.92 -12.47
N HIS A 112 14.23 9.39 -13.12
CA HIS A 112 14.87 10.68 -12.84
C HIS A 112 13.89 11.85 -12.74
N GLU A 113 13.01 12.01 -13.72
CA GLU A 113 12.05 13.12 -13.73
C GLU A 113 10.98 13.00 -12.64
N GLU A 114 10.56 11.78 -12.31
CA GLU A 114 9.64 11.54 -11.20
C GLU A 114 10.32 11.85 -9.86
N LEU A 115 11.58 11.44 -9.68
CA LEU A 115 12.38 11.77 -8.50
C LEU A 115 12.59 13.29 -8.41
N ARG A 116 12.95 13.97 -9.51
CA ARG A 116 13.09 15.42 -9.56
C ARG A 116 11.81 16.11 -9.09
N TYR A 117 10.66 15.65 -9.61
CA TYR A 117 9.36 16.19 -9.21
C TYR A 117 9.12 16.03 -7.70
N VAL A 118 9.35 14.83 -7.14
CA VAL A 118 9.15 14.57 -5.71
C VAL A 118 10.06 15.45 -4.85
N LEU A 119 11.35 15.55 -5.17
CA LEU A 119 12.30 16.36 -4.41
C LEU A 119 11.95 17.86 -4.46
N ALA A 120 11.57 18.36 -5.63
CA ALA A 120 11.20 19.76 -5.80
C ALA A 120 9.85 20.10 -5.13
N GLN A 121 8.82 19.27 -5.35
CA GLN A 121 7.47 19.52 -4.86
C GLN A 121 7.36 19.37 -3.34
N SER A 122 8.18 18.48 -2.76
CA SER A 122 8.23 18.28 -1.31
C SER A 122 9.12 19.28 -0.57
N ASP A 123 9.81 20.18 -1.26
CA ASP A 123 10.81 21.09 -0.67
C ASP A 123 11.86 20.33 0.17
N ALA A 124 12.28 19.14 -0.33
CA ALA A 124 13.23 18.29 0.37
C ALA A 124 14.58 19.00 0.58
N ARG A 125 15.01 19.12 1.84
CA ARG A 125 16.30 19.77 2.23
C ARG A 125 17.46 18.79 2.27
N LEU A 126 17.18 17.54 2.55
CA LEU A 126 18.14 16.44 2.57
C LEU A 126 17.57 15.28 1.76
N LEU A 127 18.43 14.63 0.98
CA LEU A 127 18.15 13.33 0.40
C LEU A 127 19.04 12.28 1.09
N VAL A 128 18.44 11.20 1.56
CA VAL A 128 19.17 9.99 1.99
C VAL A 128 18.85 8.90 1.00
N THR A 129 19.87 8.44 0.25
CA THR A 129 19.71 7.46 -0.82
C THR A 129 20.75 6.33 -0.72
N ALA A 130 20.53 5.23 -1.41
CA ALA A 130 21.57 4.24 -1.66
C ALA A 130 22.47 4.70 -2.83
N ASP A 131 23.70 4.19 -2.92
CA ASP A 131 24.49 4.32 -4.14
C ASP A 131 23.92 3.42 -5.25
N ARG A 132 23.60 2.18 -4.89
CA ARG A 132 23.06 1.17 -5.82
C ARG A 132 22.12 0.19 -5.11
N PHE A 133 21.08 -0.24 -5.82
CA PHE A 133 20.25 -1.37 -5.40
C PHE A 133 19.81 -2.17 -6.63
N ARG A 134 20.15 -3.47 -6.66
CA ARG A 134 20.00 -4.33 -7.85
C ARG A 134 20.72 -3.73 -9.06
N SER A 135 20.00 -3.55 -10.18
CA SER A 135 20.52 -2.94 -11.41
C SER A 135 20.40 -1.40 -11.44
N VAL A 136 19.81 -0.78 -10.42
CA VAL A 136 19.58 0.67 -10.38
C VAL A 136 20.75 1.36 -9.72
N ASP A 137 21.36 2.31 -10.42
CA ASP A 137 22.33 3.28 -9.91
C ASP A 137 21.59 4.58 -9.59
N TYR A 138 21.44 4.88 -8.30
CA TYR A 138 20.68 6.06 -7.85
C TYR A 138 21.47 7.34 -8.04
N LEU A 139 22.82 7.26 -8.01
CA LEU A 139 23.68 8.43 -8.15
C LEU A 139 23.70 8.93 -9.61
N ASP A 140 23.59 8.01 -10.59
CA ASP A 140 23.39 8.37 -11.98
C ASP A 140 22.10 9.19 -12.18
N GLY A 141 21.02 8.80 -11.48
CA GLY A 141 19.78 9.58 -11.45
C GLY A 141 19.98 11.00 -10.93
N LEU A 142 20.80 11.18 -9.90
CA LEU A 142 21.12 12.51 -9.37
C LEU A 142 21.98 13.33 -10.32
N ASP A 143 22.89 12.71 -11.07
CA ASP A 143 23.69 13.40 -12.09
C ASP A 143 22.81 14.01 -13.19
N HIS A 144 21.69 13.37 -13.53
CA HIS A 144 20.73 13.89 -14.50
C HIS A 144 19.92 15.07 -13.96
N ILE A 145 19.45 15.00 -12.70
CA ILE A 145 18.52 16.01 -12.16
C ILE A 145 19.21 17.17 -11.44
N ALA A 146 20.45 16.99 -10.98
CA ALA A 146 21.24 18.01 -10.29
C ALA A 146 22.74 17.87 -10.64
N PRO A 147 23.15 18.10 -11.88
CA PRO A 147 24.53 17.92 -12.33
C PRO A 147 25.56 18.60 -11.42
N GLY A 148 26.60 17.85 -11.00
CA GLY A 148 27.65 18.36 -10.13
C GLY A 148 27.26 18.47 -8.65
N TRP A 149 26.16 17.85 -8.23
CA TRP A 149 25.66 17.85 -6.85
C TRP A 149 26.71 17.46 -5.81
N ASP A 150 27.58 16.53 -6.15
CA ASP A 150 28.63 15.98 -5.28
C ASP A 150 29.92 16.81 -5.22
N ARG A 151 30.08 17.80 -6.09
CA ARG A 151 31.26 18.68 -6.18
C ARG A 151 30.99 20.06 -5.58
N ARG A 152 29.77 20.34 -5.19
CA ARG A 152 29.38 21.62 -4.58
C ARG A 152 29.75 21.66 -3.11
N PRO A 153 29.96 22.87 -2.55
CA PRO A 153 30.16 23.00 -1.12
C PRO A 153 29.03 22.35 -0.31
N GLU A 154 29.35 21.89 0.88
CA GLU A 154 28.40 21.35 1.85
C GLU A 154 27.21 22.33 2.02
N GLY A 155 25.99 21.83 2.01
CA GLY A 155 24.78 22.61 2.09
C GLY A 155 24.27 23.22 0.77
N ARG A 156 24.85 22.86 -0.40
CA ARG A 156 24.50 23.40 -1.72
C ARG A 156 24.30 22.35 -2.82
N ALA A 157 24.08 21.11 -2.47
CA ALA A 157 23.98 20.00 -3.45
C ALA A 157 22.98 20.28 -4.59
N GLY A 158 21.83 20.87 -4.30
CA GLY A 158 20.78 21.18 -5.28
C GLY A 158 20.88 22.53 -5.99
N GLU A 159 21.94 23.31 -5.76
CA GLU A 159 22.05 24.68 -6.27
C GLU A 159 21.88 24.77 -7.79
N GLY A 160 20.94 25.63 -8.23
CA GLY A 160 20.61 25.82 -9.63
C GLY A 160 19.61 24.83 -10.23
N HIS A 161 19.30 23.72 -9.52
CA HIS A 161 18.41 22.65 -10.02
C HIS A 161 17.30 22.27 -9.03
N LEU A 162 17.66 22.03 -7.76
CA LEU A 162 16.77 21.69 -6.64
C LEU A 162 17.07 22.66 -5.49
N PRO A 163 16.54 23.88 -5.51
CA PRO A 163 17.02 24.98 -4.66
C PRO A 163 16.90 24.73 -3.16
N GLN A 164 16.02 23.83 -2.74
CA GLN A 164 15.86 23.46 -1.33
C GLN A 164 16.84 22.36 -0.89
N LEU A 165 17.34 21.53 -1.81
CA LEU A 165 18.22 20.39 -1.51
C LEU A 165 19.61 20.90 -1.10
N ARG A 166 19.99 20.68 0.16
CA ARG A 166 21.27 21.11 0.73
C ARG A 166 22.33 20.02 0.60
N ASP A 167 22.02 18.83 1.03
CA ASP A 167 22.97 17.73 1.09
C ASP A 167 22.35 16.41 0.61
N VAL A 168 23.22 15.50 0.21
CA VAL A 168 22.88 14.11 -0.14
C VAL A 168 23.69 13.17 0.72
N VAL A 169 23.02 12.39 1.56
CA VAL A 169 23.62 11.32 2.35
C VAL A 169 23.48 10.01 1.58
N VAL A 170 24.58 9.29 1.43
CA VAL A 170 24.64 8.08 0.61
C VAL A 170 24.94 6.88 1.49
N LEU A 171 24.11 5.85 1.40
CA LEU A 171 24.32 4.53 1.97
C LEU A 171 24.96 3.63 0.92
N GLY A 172 26.22 3.27 1.11
CA GLY A 172 26.94 2.39 0.19
C GLY A 172 26.44 0.94 0.25
N ALA A 173 26.31 0.29 -0.90
CA ALA A 173 25.85 -1.09 -0.99
C ALA A 173 26.87 -2.09 -0.41
N SER A 174 28.17 -1.83 -0.58
CA SER A 174 29.25 -2.75 -0.21
C SER A 174 30.40 -2.06 0.54
N GLY A 175 30.16 -0.89 1.14
CA GLY A 175 31.19 -0.12 1.86
C GLY A 175 30.95 1.38 1.81
N PRO A 176 31.93 2.22 2.15
CA PRO A 176 31.79 3.67 2.07
C PRO A 176 31.50 4.10 0.63
N PRO A 177 30.51 4.99 0.39
CA PRO A 177 30.24 5.51 -0.94
C PRO A 177 31.40 6.40 -1.41
N SER A 178 31.62 6.44 -2.72
CA SER A 178 32.65 7.29 -3.34
C SER A 178 32.22 8.76 -3.47
N ARG A 179 30.92 9.06 -3.29
CA ARG A 179 30.29 10.37 -3.55
C ARG A 179 29.25 10.69 -2.47
N GLY A 180 29.05 11.97 -2.21
CA GLY A 180 28.11 12.45 -1.20
C GLY A 180 28.59 12.27 0.25
N VAL A 181 27.73 12.61 1.19
CA VAL A 181 27.99 12.42 2.62
C VAL A 181 27.79 10.96 2.99
N PRO A 182 28.81 10.23 3.49
CA PRO A 182 28.61 8.82 3.88
C PRO A 182 27.58 8.68 5.01
N PHE A 183 26.66 7.71 4.90
CA PHE A 183 25.68 7.41 5.95
C PHE A 183 26.32 7.15 7.30
N ALA A 184 27.50 6.51 7.32
CA ALA A 184 28.30 6.26 8.53
C ALA A 184 28.69 7.55 9.28
N ARG A 185 28.74 8.71 8.61
CA ARG A 185 28.96 10.01 9.28
C ARG A 185 27.82 10.34 10.25
N LEU A 186 26.57 9.99 9.92
CA LEU A 186 25.45 10.16 10.85
C LEU A 186 25.58 9.25 12.07
N GLU A 187 26.16 8.06 11.89
CA GLU A 187 26.34 7.07 12.95
C GLU A 187 27.49 7.38 13.90
N SER A 188 28.43 8.26 13.51
CA SER A 188 29.62 8.58 14.30
C SER A 188 29.34 9.44 15.54
N HIS A 189 28.13 9.96 15.68
CA HIS A 189 27.76 10.82 16.79
C HIS A 189 27.29 10.01 18.00
N PRO A 190 27.61 10.42 19.24
CA PRO A 190 27.03 9.81 20.42
C PRO A 190 25.52 10.07 20.49
N PRO A 191 24.74 9.21 21.16
CA PRO A 191 23.33 9.49 21.40
C PRO A 191 23.14 10.86 22.07
N GLY A 192 22.24 11.67 21.53
CA GLY A 192 21.95 13.01 22.01
C GLY A 192 20.49 13.16 22.46
N ARG A 193 20.21 14.22 23.21
CA ARG A 193 18.84 14.64 23.49
C ARG A 193 18.35 15.43 22.29
N THR A 194 17.10 15.19 21.90
CA THR A 194 16.36 15.97 20.92
C THR A 194 15.29 16.77 21.65
N ASP A 195 14.87 17.89 21.06
CA ASP A 195 13.75 18.67 21.57
C ASP A 195 12.45 17.84 21.50
N PRO A 196 11.48 18.12 22.39
CA PRO A 196 10.17 17.47 22.34
C PRO A 196 9.49 17.71 21.00
N VAL A 197 8.97 16.65 20.39
CA VAL A 197 8.21 16.69 19.13
C VAL A 197 6.73 16.54 19.42
N ASP A 198 5.89 17.40 18.85
CA ASP A 198 4.44 17.30 18.96
C ASP A 198 3.96 16.02 18.22
N PRO A 199 3.29 15.09 18.91
CA PRO A 199 2.71 13.90 18.27
C PRO A 199 1.70 14.19 17.16
N ARG A 200 1.13 15.38 17.15
CA ARG A 200 0.20 15.83 16.10
C ARG A 200 0.90 16.47 14.91
N ALA A 201 2.20 16.70 14.97
CA ALA A 201 2.96 17.19 13.84
C ALA A 201 2.93 16.19 12.67
N VAL A 202 3.12 16.68 11.45
CA VAL A 202 3.33 15.83 10.27
C VAL A 202 4.62 15.05 10.46
N SER A 203 4.51 13.74 10.38
CA SER A 203 5.64 12.80 10.47
C SER A 203 6.16 12.41 9.09
N ASP A 204 5.22 12.20 8.17
CA ASP A 204 5.50 11.63 6.85
C ASP A 204 4.72 12.34 5.76
N ILE A 205 5.36 12.48 4.59
CA ILE A 205 4.74 12.81 3.31
C ILE A 205 4.94 11.61 2.38
N LEU A 206 3.85 10.96 2.02
CA LEU A 206 3.87 9.82 1.09
C LEU A 206 3.25 10.20 -0.24
N TYR A 207 3.98 9.96 -1.33
CA TYR A 207 3.49 10.28 -2.67
C TYR A 207 2.59 9.18 -3.22
N THR A 208 1.41 9.59 -3.68
CA THR A 208 0.48 8.71 -4.40
C THR A 208 0.43 9.10 -5.86
N SER A 209 0.27 8.11 -6.75
CA SER A 209 -0.04 8.36 -8.16
C SER A 209 -1.48 8.85 -8.23
N GLY A 210 -1.66 10.18 -8.24
CA GLY A 210 -2.98 10.78 -8.33
C GLY A 210 -3.71 10.40 -9.63
N THR A 211 -5.03 10.31 -9.57
CA THR A 211 -5.90 10.09 -10.74
C THR A 211 -5.78 11.20 -11.80
N THR A 212 -5.22 12.34 -11.43
CA THR A 212 -4.99 13.51 -12.30
C THR A 212 -3.62 13.55 -12.98
N GLY A 213 -2.83 12.49 -12.87
CA GLY A 213 -1.52 12.33 -13.55
C GLY A 213 -0.31 12.88 -12.78
N THR A 214 -0.44 13.87 -11.91
CA THR A 214 0.68 14.37 -11.08
C THR A 214 0.62 13.78 -9.67
N PRO A 215 1.73 13.22 -9.15
CA PRO A 215 1.77 12.67 -7.79
C PRO A 215 1.44 13.72 -6.73
N LYS A 216 0.75 13.29 -5.66
CA LYS A 216 0.36 14.15 -4.53
C LYS A 216 1.04 13.66 -3.25
N GLY A 217 1.65 14.55 -2.51
CA GLY A 217 2.29 14.26 -1.23
C GLY A 217 1.28 14.28 -0.08
N VAL A 218 0.83 13.12 0.36
CA VAL A 218 -0.15 12.95 1.45
C VAL A 218 0.53 13.17 2.80
N GLN A 219 0.03 14.11 3.60
CA GLN A 219 0.59 14.46 4.90
C GLN A 219 -0.01 13.60 6.01
N LEU A 220 0.82 12.82 6.71
CA LEU A 220 0.41 11.94 7.82
C LEU A 220 1.06 12.38 9.13
N THR A 221 0.31 12.37 10.22
CA THR A 221 0.80 12.74 11.55
C THR A 221 1.30 11.52 12.32
N HIS A 222 2.20 11.72 13.30
CA HIS A 222 2.61 10.62 14.18
C HIS A 222 1.42 9.96 14.88
N ASP A 223 0.47 10.78 15.41
CA ASP A 223 -0.71 10.26 16.12
C ASP A 223 -1.60 9.43 15.18
N GLY A 224 -1.84 9.90 13.94
CA GLY A 224 -2.62 9.16 12.93
C GLY A 224 -1.97 7.82 12.56
N LEU A 225 -0.64 7.83 12.32
CA LEU A 225 0.13 6.61 12.05
C LEU A 225 -0.01 5.58 13.17
N LEU A 226 0.15 6.01 14.43
CA LEU A 226 0.11 5.12 15.58
C LEU A 226 -1.30 4.63 15.91
N ARG A 227 -2.34 5.47 15.76
CA ARG A 227 -3.74 5.04 15.90
C ARG A 227 -4.10 3.94 14.92
N THR A 228 -3.73 4.12 13.65
CA THR A 228 -3.99 3.11 12.62
C THR A 228 -3.18 1.84 12.86
N ALA A 229 -1.92 1.95 13.27
CA ALA A 229 -1.07 0.80 13.62
C ALA A 229 -1.63 0.00 14.81
N TYR A 230 -2.09 0.69 15.86
CA TYR A 230 -2.76 0.04 17.00
C TYR A 230 -4.06 -0.65 16.57
N SER A 231 -4.90 0.04 15.81
CA SER A 231 -6.14 -0.51 15.26
C SER A 231 -5.87 -1.75 14.40
N SER A 232 -4.77 -1.77 13.66
CA SER A 232 -4.36 -2.92 12.85
C SER A 232 -3.94 -4.12 13.70
N ALA A 233 -3.15 -3.90 14.75
CA ALA A 233 -2.79 -4.95 15.71
C ALA A 233 -4.03 -5.50 16.44
N LEU A 234 -4.96 -4.61 16.81
CA LEU A 234 -6.22 -4.98 17.48
C LEU A 234 -7.16 -5.75 16.55
N ALA A 235 -7.37 -5.27 15.30
CA ALA A 235 -8.25 -5.89 14.33
C ALA A 235 -7.80 -7.32 13.97
N ARG A 236 -6.49 -7.51 13.75
CA ARG A 236 -5.87 -8.82 13.46
C ARG A 236 -5.54 -9.63 14.72
N ALA A 237 -5.88 -9.10 15.90
CA ALA A 237 -5.71 -9.74 17.18
C ALA A 237 -4.27 -10.24 17.44
N PHE A 238 -3.28 -9.35 17.35
CA PHE A 238 -1.88 -9.70 17.62
C PHE A 238 -1.70 -10.20 19.06
N ASP A 239 -0.88 -11.23 19.22
CA ASP A 239 -0.44 -11.70 20.52
C ASP A 239 0.88 -11.05 20.94
N ASP A 240 1.27 -11.22 22.18
CA ASP A 240 2.55 -10.73 22.71
C ASP A 240 3.74 -11.30 21.91
N GLY A 241 4.62 -10.41 21.44
CA GLY A 241 5.80 -10.79 20.67
C GLY A 241 5.51 -11.29 19.26
N TRP A 242 4.35 -10.93 18.64
CA TRP A 242 3.95 -11.33 17.28
C TRP A 242 5.03 -11.07 16.23
N ARG A 243 5.30 -12.04 15.37
CA ARG A 243 6.35 -11.96 14.35
C ARG A 243 5.75 -11.89 12.95
N LEU A 244 6.10 -10.82 12.24
CA LEU A 244 5.60 -10.57 10.89
C LEU A 244 6.72 -10.74 9.87
N LEU A 245 6.36 -11.22 8.68
CA LEU A 245 7.25 -11.24 7.53
C LEU A 245 6.55 -10.60 6.32
N PHE A 246 7.27 -9.71 5.64
CA PHE A 246 6.80 -9.07 4.42
C PHE A 246 7.94 -8.56 3.53
N ALA A 247 7.66 -8.43 2.24
CA ALA A 247 8.51 -7.75 1.27
C ALA A 247 7.90 -6.41 0.79
N LEU A 248 6.80 -6.00 1.43
CA LEU A 248 6.14 -4.72 1.10
C LEU A 248 7.06 -3.54 1.44
N PRO A 249 7.12 -2.53 0.56
CA PRO A 249 8.03 -1.41 0.77
C PRO A 249 7.68 -0.60 2.03
N LEU A 250 8.71 -0.22 2.81
CA LEU A 250 8.56 0.68 3.97
C LEU A 250 8.25 2.13 3.56
N HIS A 251 8.42 2.50 2.30
CA HIS A 251 7.98 3.79 1.76
C HIS A 251 6.48 3.84 1.47
N HIS A 252 5.75 2.73 1.69
CA HIS A 252 4.30 2.64 1.54
C HIS A 252 3.65 2.33 2.89
N VAL A 253 2.47 2.92 3.15
CA VAL A 253 1.74 2.73 4.43
C VAL A 253 1.46 1.27 4.75
N PHE A 254 1.31 0.39 3.76
CA PHE A 254 1.00 -1.01 3.99
C PHE A 254 2.15 -1.74 4.72
N GLY A 255 3.39 -1.64 4.24
CA GLY A 255 4.55 -2.21 4.94
C GLY A 255 4.89 -1.45 6.23
N TYR A 256 4.79 -0.13 6.20
CA TYR A 256 5.18 0.72 7.32
C TYR A 256 4.20 0.66 8.49
N VAL A 257 2.91 0.94 8.25
CA VAL A 257 1.91 1.05 9.33
C VAL A 257 1.39 -0.32 9.74
N GLU A 258 0.98 -1.15 8.76
CA GLU A 258 0.40 -2.48 9.01
C GLU A 258 1.45 -3.50 9.45
N GLY A 259 2.71 -3.31 9.05
CA GLY A 259 3.83 -4.18 9.41
C GLY A 259 4.64 -3.61 10.59
N LEU A 260 5.56 -2.68 10.30
CA LEU A 260 6.54 -2.20 11.28
C LEU A 260 5.88 -1.57 12.52
N LEU A 261 5.01 -0.58 12.34
CA LEU A 261 4.44 0.15 13.47
C LEU A 261 3.43 -0.69 14.27
N ALA A 262 2.64 -1.55 13.61
CA ALA A 262 1.70 -2.43 14.30
C ALA A 262 2.42 -3.44 15.23
N ALA A 263 3.58 -3.97 14.81
CA ALA A 263 4.39 -4.88 15.63
C ALA A 263 4.84 -4.26 16.95
N LEU A 264 5.11 -2.95 16.99
CA LEU A 264 5.58 -2.26 18.19
C LEU A 264 4.59 -2.38 19.36
N PHE A 265 3.29 -2.35 19.11
CA PHE A 265 2.26 -2.36 20.17
C PHE A 265 2.21 -3.65 20.99
N VAL A 266 2.81 -4.72 20.47
CA VAL A 266 2.88 -6.02 21.15
C VAL A 266 4.34 -6.43 21.48
N GLY A 267 5.31 -5.52 21.35
CA GLY A 267 6.73 -5.87 21.48
C GLY A 267 7.14 -6.97 20.49
N GLY A 268 6.53 -6.94 19.31
CA GLY A 268 6.69 -7.91 18.24
C GLY A 268 7.96 -7.71 17.43
N ALA A 269 8.16 -8.53 16.42
CA ALA A 269 9.30 -8.47 15.54
C ALA A 269 8.89 -8.51 14.07
N ILE A 270 9.70 -7.92 13.20
CA ILE A 270 9.51 -8.03 11.76
C ILE A 270 10.72 -8.68 11.09
N ARG A 271 10.45 -9.51 10.10
CA ARG A 271 11.39 -9.92 9.06
C ARG A 271 10.99 -9.15 7.80
N VAL A 272 11.86 -8.30 7.30
CA VAL A 272 11.55 -7.49 6.11
C VAL A 272 12.52 -7.85 4.99
N HIS A 273 11.97 -8.24 3.85
CA HIS A 273 12.75 -8.50 2.65
C HIS A 273 12.83 -7.24 1.78
N SER A 274 14.00 -6.99 1.21
CA SER A 274 14.18 -5.91 0.23
C SER A 274 13.53 -6.22 -1.11
N THR A 275 13.30 -7.53 -1.37
CA THR A 275 12.66 -8.04 -2.59
C THR A 275 11.85 -9.26 -2.23
N PHE A 276 10.74 -9.46 -2.92
CA PHE A 276 9.94 -10.66 -2.77
C PHE A 276 10.59 -11.86 -3.49
N ASP A 277 10.67 -12.98 -2.79
CA ASP A 277 11.00 -14.30 -3.31
C ASP A 277 10.20 -15.32 -2.52
N ALA A 278 9.41 -16.15 -3.20
CA ALA A 278 8.49 -17.07 -2.55
C ALA A 278 9.24 -18.17 -1.76
N THR A 279 10.29 -18.74 -2.36
CA THR A 279 11.12 -19.78 -1.72
C THR A 279 11.78 -19.26 -0.45
N GLN A 280 12.41 -18.08 -0.51
CA GLN A 280 13.02 -17.44 0.66
C GLN A 280 11.98 -17.13 1.73
N THR A 281 10.82 -16.58 1.33
CA THR A 281 9.74 -16.23 2.26
C THR A 281 9.25 -17.44 3.02
N LEU A 282 8.98 -18.55 2.33
CA LEU A 282 8.50 -19.80 2.97
C LEU A 282 9.56 -20.44 3.89
N ASN A 283 10.84 -20.39 3.51
CA ASN A 283 11.93 -20.84 4.38
C ASN A 283 12.04 -19.99 5.66
N ASP A 284 11.90 -18.67 5.52
CA ASP A 284 12.01 -17.75 6.64
C ASP A 284 10.83 -17.87 7.62
N VAL A 285 9.67 -18.41 7.19
CA VAL A 285 8.55 -18.71 8.11
C VAL A 285 8.99 -19.63 9.23
N GLY A 286 9.55 -20.78 8.92
CA GLY A 286 10.02 -21.74 9.92
C GLY A 286 11.27 -21.23 10.66
N ARG A 287 12.26 -20.72 9.91
CA ARG A 287 13.54 -20.24 10.45
C ARG A 287 13.37 -19.17 11.51
N HIS A 288 12.51 -18.20 11.27
CA HIS A 288 12.27 -17.06 12.17
C HIS A 288 11.00 -17.20 13.01
N ARG A 289 10.30 -18.36 12.90
CA ARG A 289 9.05 -18.65 13.62
C ARG A 289 8.01 -17.55 13.40
N ILE A 290 7.75 -17.25 12.13
CA ILE A 290 6.81 -16.20 11.71
C ILE A 290 5.38 -16.59 12.04
N ASP A 291 4.63 -15.64 12.58
CA ASP A 291 3.23 -15.78 12.91
C ASP A 291 2.30 -15.30 11.79
N GLU A 292 2.75 -14.28 11.06
CA GLU A 292 1.93 -13.64 10.01
C GLU A 292 2.75 -13.25 8.79
N LEU A 293 2.21 -13.56 7.61
CA LEU A 293 2.65 -13.04 6.32
C LEU A 293 1.78 -11.86 5.91
N ILE A 294 2.41 -10.74 5.49
CA ILE A 294 1.70 -9.60 4.90
C ILE A 294 2.07 -9.54 3.41
N CYS A 295 1.06 -9.69 2.54
CA CYS A 295 1.23 -9.86 1.11
C CYS A 295 0.24 -9.01 0.30
N ILE A 296 0.53 -8.85 -0.98
CA ILE A 296 -0.45 -8.48 -2.01
C ILE A 296 -0.90 -9.77 -2.74
N PRO A 297 -2.04 -9.75 -3.47
CA PRO A 297 -2.59 -10.97 -4.10
C PRO A 297 -1.60 -11.72 -5.01
N SER A 298 -0.76 -11.01 -5.77
CA SER A 298 0.26 -11.66 -6.63
C SER A 298 1.30 -12.42 -5.81
N MET A 299 1.82 -11.82 -4.72
CA MET A 299 2.76 -12.51 -3.82
C MET A 299 2.11 -13.73 -3.17
N THR A 300 0.83 -13.61 -2.78
CA THR A 300 0.07 -14.72 -2.19
C THR A 300 -0.08 -15.87 -3.19
N ALA A 301 -0.36 -15.58 -4.45
CA ALA A 301 -0.44 -16.59 -5.51
C ALA A 301 0.89 -17.33 -5.71
N ASP A 302 2.01 -16.59 -5.74
CA ASP A 302 3.34 -17.18 -5.88
C ASP A 302 3.71 -18.05 -4.67
N LEU A 303 3.35 -17.62 -3.44
CA LEU A 303 3.56 -18.41 -2.23
C LEU A 303 2.77 -19.73 -2.25
N ILE A 304 1.51 -19.68 -2.68
CA ILE A 304 0.66 -20.86 -2.84
C ILE A 304 1.22 -21.81 -3.89
N ALA A 305 1.65 -21.29 -5.03
CA ALA A 305 2.24 -22.08 -6.11
C ALA A 305 3.56 -22.75 -5.70
N GLU A 306 4.39 -22.07 -4.89
CA GLU A 306 5.67 -22.61 -4.41
C GLU A 306 5.51 -23.59 -3.23
N ALA A 307 4.50 -23.41 -2.38
CA ALA A 307 4.31 -24.20 -1.16
C ALA A 307 3.91 -25.65 -1.49
N ARG A 308 4.91 -26.55 -1.42
CA ARG A 308 4.70 -27.99 -1.61
C ARG A 308 4.64 -28.70 -0.27
N PRO A 309 3.76 -29.70 -0.11
CA PRO A 309 3.64 -30.46 1.13
C PRO A 309 4.99 -31.01 1.63
N GLY A 310 5.32 -30.73 2.87
CA GLY A 310 6.53 -31.22 3.54
C GLY A 310 7.85 -30.54 3.15
N ARG A 311 7.84 -29.59 2.23
CA ARG A 311 9.07 -28.84 1.82
C ARG A 311 9.45 -27.74 2.79
N TYR A 312 8.46 -27.09 3.40
CA TYR A 312 8.64 -25.93 4.28
C TYR A 312 8.03 -26.18 5.66
N ASP A 313 8.67 -25.66 6.70
CA ASP A 313 8.11 -25.64 8.05
C ASP A 313 7.22 -24.40 8.23
N LEU A 314 5.92 -24.58 8.05
CA LEU A 314 4.90 -23.54 8.20
C LEU A 314 4.13 -23.68 9.52
N ALA A 315 4.58 -24.52 10.47
CA ALA A 315 3.84 -24.84 11.69
C ALA A 315 3.57 -23.62 12.60
N THR A 316 4.38 -22.55 12.50
CA THR A 316 4.19 -21.31 13.26
C THR A 316 3.28 -20.30 12.56
N LEU A 317 3.07 -20.43 11.24
CA LEU A 317 2.23 -19.51 10.48
C LEU A 317 0.78 -19.63 10.94
N HIS A 318 0.27 -18.55 11.49
CA HIS A 318 -1.09 -18.45 11.98
C HIS A 318 -1.98 -17.63 11.06
N THR A 319 -1.42 -16.57 10.50
CA THR A 319 -2.18 -15.57 9.74
C THR A 319 -1.54 -15.28 8.38
N VAL A 320 -2.39 -15.14 7.36
CA VAL A 320 -2.04 -14.50 6.09
C VAL A 320 -2.92 -13.26 5.90
N PHE A 321 -2.29 -12.10 5.86
CA PHE A 321 -2.93 -10.83 5.56
C PHE A 321 -2.61 -10.46 4.11
N SER A 322 -3.56 -10.68 3.22
CA SER A 322 -3.43 -10.40 1.80
C SER A 322 -4.39 -9.28 1.39
N SER A 323 -3.85 -8.17 0.88
CA SER A 323 -4.65 -6.97 0.57
C SER A 323 -3.97 -6.10 -0.50
N GLY A 324 -4.64 -5.02 -0.91
CA GLY A 324 -4.12 -4.07 -1.89
C GLY A 324 -4.53 -4.33 -3.34
N GLY A 325 -5.33 -5.36 -3.58
CA GLY A 325 -5.89 -5.68 -4.89
C GLY A 325 -6.98 -6.75 -4.79
N PRO A 326 -7.66 -7.06 -5.90
CA PRO A 326 -8.66 -8.11 -5.93
C PRO A 326 -8.02 -9.50 -5.76
N HIS A 327 -8.76 -10.42 -5.15
CA HIS A 327 -8.35 -11.81 -4.97
C HIS A 327 -9.20 -12.72 -5.83
N ARG A 328 -8.59 -13.77 -6.38
CA ARG A 328 -9.35 -14.88 -6.98
C ARG A 328 -10.08 -15.64 -5.87
N SER A 329 -11.32 -16.04 -6.12
CA SER A 329 -12.14 -16.75 -5.14
C SER A 329 -11.45 -17.98 -4.50
N PRO A 330 -10.74 -18.86 -5.24
CA PRO A 330 -10.06 -20.02 -4.66
C PRO A 330 -8.93 -19.68 -3.67
N MET A 331 -8.29 -18.53 -3.83
CA MET A 331 -7.12 -18.12 -3.03
C MET A 331 -7.40 -18.12 -1.52
N TRP A 332 -8.64 -17.84 -1.11
CA TRP A 332 -9.02 -17.82 0.30
C TRP A 332 -8.96 -19.19 0.96
N ALA A 333 -9.41 -20.24 0.24
CA ALA A 333 -9.27 -21.62 0.69
C ALA A 333 -7.81 -22.08 0.60
N GLU A 334 -7.13 -21.74 -0.49
CA GLU A 334 -5.72 -22.11 -0.72
C GLU A 334 -4.78 -21.57 0.38
N MET A 335 -5.00 -20.34 0.88
CA MET A 335 -4.23 -19.81 2.01
C MET A 335 -4.41 -20.66 3.29
N ARG A 336 -5.59 -21.22 3.52
CA ARG A 336 -5.86 -22.11 4.66
C ARG A 336 -5.31 -23.52 4.42
N ASP A 337 -5.56 -24.08 3.26
CA ASP A 337 -5.28 -25.49 2.96
C ASP A 337 -3.81 -25.73 2.62
N VAL A 338 -3.20 -24.83 1.83
CA VAL A 338 -1.82 -24.97 1.33
C VAL A 338 -0.82 -24.31 2.29
N LEU A 339 -1.04 -23.05 2.71
CA LEU A 339 -0.14 -22.37 3.61
C LEU A 339 -0.41 -22.69 5.09
N GLY A 340 -1.54 -23.30 5.39
CA GLY A 340 -1.91 -23.69 6.75
C GLY A 340 -2.36 -22.54 7.64
N ALA A 341 -2.70 -21.38 7.10
CA ALA A 341 -3.14 -20.22 7.85
C ALA A 341 -4.48 -20.51 8.57
N ALA A 342 -4.50 -20.32 9.89
CA ALA A 342 -5.74 -20.45 10.67
C ALA A 342 -6.66 -19.23 10.47
N GLU A 343 -6.06 -18.05 10.29
CA GLU A 343 -6.75 -16.78 10.06
C GLU A 343 -6.29 -16.15 8.75
N VAL A 344 -7.23 -15.64 7.98
CA VAL A 344 -6.97 -14.98 6.69
C VAL A 344 -7.68 -13.65 6.70
N PHE A 345 -6.96 -12.59 6.30
CA PHE A 345 -7.50 -11.22 6.29
C PHE A 345 -7.33 -10.56 4.94
N THR A 346 -8.30 -9.71 4.62
CA THR A 346 -8.16 -8.63 3.64
C THR A 346 -8.61 -7.32 4.25
N ALA A 347 -8.24 -6.22 3.61
CA ALA A 347 -8.51 -4.89 4.12
C ALA A 347 -8.71 -3.88 2.99
N TYR A 348 -9.31 -2.74 3.34
CA TYR A 348 -9.42 -1.59 2.47
C TYR A 348 -8.95 -0.33 3.17
N GLY A 349 -8.30 0.52 2.41
CA GLY A 349 -7.83 1.83 2.80
C GLY A 349 -6.92 2.42 1.75
N GLN A 350 -6.47 3.64 1.99
CA GLN A 350 -5.60 4.39 1.10
C GLN A 350 -4.59 5.20 1.93
N THR A 351 -3.63 5.82 1.27
CA THR A 351 -2.62 6.64 1.96
C THR A 351 -3.28 7.76 2.76
N GLU A 352 -4.34 8.37 2.22
CA GLU A 352 -5.11 9.45 2.83
C GLU A 352 -5.85 9.03 4.10
N THR A 353 -6.11 7.73 4.28
CA THR A 353 -6.65 7.15 5.53
C THR A 353 -5.57 6.52 6.41
N THR A 354 -4.31 6.86 6.16
CA THR A 354 -3.11 6.40 6.91
C THR A 354 -2.84 4.90 6.83
N ALA A 355 -3.43 4.16 5.98
CA ALA A 355 -3.36 2.74 5.64
C ALA A 355 -4.78 2.16 5.58
N SER A 356 -4.97 0.89 6.00
CA SER A 356 -6.31 0.31 5.99
C SER A 356 -7.10 0.70 7.24
N THR A 357 -8.33 1.13 7.03
CA THR A 357 -9.29 1.46 8.11
C THR A 357 -10.47 0.50 8.13
N VAL A 358 -10.53 -0.38 7.14
CA VAL A 358 -11.49 -1.49 7.04
C VAL A 358 -10.70 -2.79 6.97
N CYS A 359 -11.18 -3.84 7.61
CA CYS A 359 -10.57 -5.17 7.61
C CYS A 359 -11.62 -6.24 7.86
N THR A 360 -11.48 -7.41 7.26
CA THR A 360 -12.24 -8.59 7.64
C THR A 360 -11.95 -8.99 9.10
N ARG A 361 -12.85 -9.70 9.74
CA ARG A 361 -12.77 -10.05 11.15
C ARG A 361 -12.21 -11.46 11.34
N PRO A 362 -11.52 -11.76 12.45
CA PRO A 362 -11.21 -13.14 12.81
C PRO A 362 -12.47 -13.99 12.83
N GLY A 363 -12.44 -15.12 12.14
CA GLY A 363 -13.58 -16.02 12.04
C GLY A 363 -14.62 -15.66 10.97
N ASP A 364 -14.42 -14.62 10.18
CA ASP A 364 -15.29 -14.35 9.04
C ASP A 364 -15.30 -15.56 8.08
N PRO A 365 -16.50 -16.01 7.63
CA PRO A 365 -16.60 -17.10 6.69
C PRO A 365 -16.01 -16.70 5.33
N THR A 366 -15.64 -17.70 4.53
CA THR A 366 -15.01 -17.48 3.22
C THR A 366 -15.87 -16.61 2.28
N GLU A 367 -17.18 -16.73 2.36
CA GLU A 367 -18.13 -15.92 1.60
C GLU A 367 -17.96 -14.42 1.87
N ARG A 368 -17.70 -14.04 3.12
CA ARG A 368 -17.42 -12.65 3.50
C ARG A 368 -16.08 -12.15 2.94
N LEU A 369 -15.05 -13.01 2.95
CA LEU A 369 -13.75 -12.69 2.36
C LEU A 369 -13.84 -12.47 0.85
N ILE A 370 -14.73 -13.20 0.17
CA ILE A 370 -14.95 -13.10 -1.27
C ILE A 370 -15.80 -11.87 -1.62
N SER A 371 -16.86 -11.61 -0.86
CA SER A 371 -17.90 -10.63 -1.23
C SER A 371 -17.69 -9.24 -0.65
N THR A 372 -16.78 -9.07 0.33
CA THR A 372 -16.58 -7.79 1.00
C THR A 372 -15.09 -7.44 1.18
N ASN A 373 -14.82 -6.19 1.52
CA ASN A 373 -13.49 -5.73 1.91
C ASN A 373 -13.31 -5.68 3.44
N GLY A 374 -14.32 -6.13 4.20
CA GLY A 374 -14.35 -6.11 5.65
C GLY A 374 -15.21 -5.01 6.23
N ALA A 375 -15.14 -4.85 7.55
CA ALA A 375 -15.86 -3.81 8.30
C ALA A 375 -14.86 -2.79 8.87
N PRO A 376 -15.31 -1.59 9.29
CA PRO A 376 -14.47 -0.61 9.96
C PRO A 376 -13.70 -1.25 11.13
N LYS A 377 -12.40 -0.97 11.19
CA LYS A 377 -11.51 -1.55 12.20
C LYS A 377 -11.84 -1.05 13.60
N PRO A 378 -11.93 -1.95 14.59
CA PRO A 378 -11.92 -1.53 15.99
C PRO A 378 -10.56 -0.89 16.30
N ALA A 379 -10.58 0.19 17.03
CA ALA A 379 -9.39 0.86 17.52
C ALA A 379 -9.47 1.09 19.06
N GLY A 380 -10.57 0.68 19.68
CA GLY A 380 -10.74 0.79 21.11
C GLY A 380 -10.39 2.18 21.62
N ILE A 381 -9.43 2.25 22.54
CA ILE A 381 -8.96 3.50 23.14
C ILE A 381 -8.24 4.44 22.14
N ALA A 382 -7.71 3.93 21.02
CA ALA A 382 -7.10 4.72 19.96
C ALA A 382 -8.10 5.24 18.93
N GLY A 383 -9.35 4.74 18.98
CA GLY A 383 -10.42 5.13 18.05
C GLY A 383 -11.07 6.45 18.41
N ASP A 384 -12.09 6.80 17.62
CA ASP A 384 -12.93 7.95 17.88
C ASP A 384 -14.05 7.56 18.87
N PRO A 385 -14.16 8.20 20.04
CA PRO A 385 -15.27 7.95 20.96
C PRO A 385 -16.64 8.20 20.33
N ALA A 386 -16.76 9.17 19.42
CA ALA A 386 -18.00 9.46 18.68
C ALA A 386 -18.36 8.36 17.67
N LEU A 387 -17.42 7.50 17.31
CA LEU A 387 -17.58 6.34 16.46
C LEU A 387 -17.53 5.01 17.23
N ALA A 388 -17.88 5.02 18.50
CA ALA A 388 -17.82 3.84 19.38
C ALA A 388 -16.45 3.13 19.39
N GLY A 389 -15.37 3.89 19.29
CA GLY A 389 -13.99 3.37 19.29
C GLY A 389 -13.53 2.77 17.96
N LEU A 390 -14.22 3.03 16.86
CA LEU A 390 -13.74 2.71 15.51
C LEU A 390 -12.65 3.71 15.08
N ILE A 391 -11.76 3.28 14.19
CA ILE A 391 -10.74 4.16 13.63
C ILE A 391 -11.33 5.14 12.61
N ALA A 392 -12.34 4.70 11.87
CA ALA A 392 -13.04 5.46 10.85
C ALA A 392 -14.44 4.89 10.58
N GLU A 393 -15.31 5.70 9.99
CA GLU A 393 -16.65 5.33 9.52
C GLU A 393 -16.82 5.74 8.07
N TYR A 394 -17.40 4.85 7.27
CA TYR A 394 -17.67 5.06 5.85
C TYR A 394 -19.15 5.28 5.59
N THR A 395 -19.43 6.11 4.59
CA THR A 395 -20.78 6.40 4.11
C THR A 395 -20.75 6.44 2.58
N ALA A 396 -21.77 5.89 1.92
CA ALA A 396 -21.97 6.05 0.49
C ALA A 396 -22.80 7.31 0.21
N LEU A 397 -22.36 8.14 -0.73
CA LEU A 397 -23.09 9.31 -1.20
C LEU A 397 -23.54 9.11 -2.64
N ASP A 398 -24.74 9.55 -2.95
CA ASP A 398 -25.19 9.69 -4.32
C ASP A 398 -24.27 10.69 -5.07
N PRO A 399 -23.60 10.27 -6.14
CA PRO A 399 -22.67 11.14 -6.85
C PRO A 399 -23.30 12.37 -7.52
N ALA A 400 -24.62 12.34 -7.79
CA ALA A 400 -25.34 13.44 -8.45
C ALA A 400 -25.85 14.48 -7.46
N THR A 401 -26.36 14.03 -6.31
CA THR A 401 -27.02 14.89 -5.33
C THR A 401 -26.17 15.16 -4.09
N GLY A 402 -25.17 14.32 -3.80
CA GLY A 402 -24.40 14.34 -2.58
C GLY A 402 -25.17 13.84 -1.34
N ALA A 403 -26.38 13.32 -1.52
CA ALA A 403 -27.17 12.77 -0.42
C ALA A 403 -26.60 11.44 0.07
N THR A 404 -26.73 11.19 1.37
CA THR A 404 -26.37 9.89 1.97
C THR A 404 -27.32 8.81 1.46
N LEU A 405 -26.75 7.72 0.97
CA LEU A 405 -27.48 6.53 0.53
C LEU A 405 -27.72 5.55 1.69
N PRO A 406 -28.83 4.81 1.67
CA PRO A 406 -29.09 3.74 2.62
C PRO A 406 -28.10 2.56 2.43
N PRO A 407 -27.97 1.66 3.43
CA PRO A 407 -27.19 0.44 3.29
C PRO A 407 -27.63 -0.39 2.06
N GLY A 408 -26.64 -0.95 1.36
CA GLY A 408 -26.86 -1.77 0.16
C GLY A 408 -26.88 -0.98 -1.16
N GLU A 409 -26.93 0.35 -1.11
CA GLU A 409 -26.88 1.18 -2.32
C GLU A 409 -25.45 1.65 -2.62
N VAL A 410 -25.07 1.55 -3.90
CA VAL A 410 -23.73 1.93 -4.37
C VAL A 410 -23.65 3.43 -4.62
N GLY A 411 -22.68 4.09 -3.99
CA GLY A 411 -22.39 5.50 -4.17
C GLY A 411 -20.89 5.81 -3.99
N GLU A 412 -20.54 7.11 -4.04
CA GLU A 412 -19.20 7.56 -3.71
C GLU A 412 -18.91 7.32 -2.22
N LEU A 413 -17.90 6.54 -1.92
CA LEU A 413 -17.48 6.31 -0.54
C LEU A 413 -16.79 7.55 0.01
N VAL A 414 -17.31 8.05 1.13
CA VAL A 414 -16.67 9.08 1.94
C VAL A 414 -16.37 8.53 3.33
N VAL A 415 -15.36 9.08 3.98
CA VAL A 415 -14.90 8.57 5.28
C VAL A 415 -14.60 9.70 6.26
N ARG A 416 -14.97 9.50 7.52
CA ARG A 416 -14.54 10.31 8.66
C ARG A 416 -13.81 9.45 9.69
N GLY A 417 -12.91 10.04 10.46
CA GLY A 417 -12.16 9.31 11.48
C GLY A 417 -10.96 10.07 12.00
N VAL A 418 -10.29 9.48 13.00
CA VAL A 418 -9.19 10.13 13.75
C VAL A 418 -7.82 10.01 13.08
N ALA A 419 -7.71 9.22 12.01
CA ALA A 419 -6.44 8.91 11.33
C ALA A 419 -6.39 9.39 9.87
N LEU A 420 -7.21 10.37 9.50
CA LEU A 420 -7.21 10.94 8.17
C LEU A 420 -6.00 11.85 7.95
N THR A 421 -5.60 11.96 6.68
CA THR A 421 -4.58 12.92 6.24
C THR A 421 -4.92 14.36 6.63
N ARG A 422 -3.89 15.19 6.78
CA ARG A 422 -4.06 16.65 6.86
C ARG A 422 -4.26 17.32 5.50
N GLY A 423 -4.21 16.54 4.43
CA GLY A 423 -4.30 17.01 3.05
C GLY A 423 -3.01 16.77 2.28
N TYR A 424 -2.92 17.39 1.12
CA TYR A 424 -1.79 17.26 0.21
C TYR A 424 -0.81 18.43 0.37
N TYR A 425 0.46 18.12 0.57
CA TYR A 425 1.50 19.13 0.73
C TYR A 425 1.59 20.05 -0.49
N ASN A 426 1.59 21.37 -0.25
CA ASN A 426 1.63 22.42 -1.29
C ASN A 426 0.56 22.27 -2.40
N LYS A 427 -0.61 21.67 -2.07
CA LYS A 427 -1.73 21.49 -2.99
C LYS A 427 -3.05 21.83 -2.30
N PRO A 428 -3.30 23.13 -2.01
CA PRO A 428 -4.50 23.55 -1.26
C PRO A 428 -5.81 23.32 -2.03
N ALA A 429 -5.82 23.48 -3.34
CA ALA A 429 -7.02 23.28 -4.17
C ALA A 429 -7.40 21.80 -4.18
N GLU A 430 -6.43 20.90 -4.40
CA GLU A 430 -6.64 19.46 -4.37
C GLU A 430 -7.03 18.96 -2.97
N THR A 431 -6.47 19.59 -1.92
CA THR A 431 -6.87 19.32 -0.54
C THR A 431 -8.33 19.70 -0.30
N ALA A 432 -8.74 20.90 -0.69
CA ALA A 432 -10.13 21.33 -0.56
C ALA A 432 -11.10 20.43 -1.33
N ALA A 433 -10.73 20.01 -2.53
CA ALA A 433 -11.53 19.10 -3.36
C ALA A 433 -11.65 17.67 -2.79
N ALA A 434 -10.65 17.25 -1.97
CA ALA A 434 -10.65 15.92 -1.35
C ALA A 434 -11.63 15.79 -0.18
N PHE A 435 -12.13 16.90 0.36
CA PHE A 435 -13.06 16.87 1.50
C PHE A 435 -14.43 17.41 1.11
N THR A 436 -15.47 16.83 1.70
CA THR A 436 -16.83 17.35 1.64
C THR A 436 -16.95 18.59 2.52
N ALA A 437 -18.03 19.37 2.36
CA ALA A 437 -18.29 20.55 3.16
C ALA A 437 -18.42 20.28 4.68
N ASP A 438 -18.81 19.06 5.05
CA ASP A 438 -18.90 18.58 6.43
C ASP A 438 -17.63 17.87 6.92
N GLY A 439 -16.50 17.93 6.14
CA GLY A 439 -15.17 17.48 6.53
C GLY A 439 -14.91 15.98 6.35
N ARG A 440 -15.78 15.23 5.66
CA ARG A 440 -15.50 13.84 5.30
C ARG A 440 -14.55 13.79 4.10
N LEU A 441 -13.60 12.86 4.13
CA LEU A 441 -12.67 12.63 3.01
C LEU A 441 -13.39 11.84 1.90
N ARG A 442 -13.33 12.34 0.67
CA ARG A 442 -13.74 11.63 -0.54
C ARG A 442 -12.68 10.60 -0.92
N THR A 443 -13.06 9.35 -1.01
CA THR A 443 -12.10 8.29 -1.33
C THR A 443 -11.79 8.20 -2.82
N GLY A 444 -12.68 8.70 -3.67
CA GLY A 444 -12.66 8.50 -5.12
C GLY A 444 -13.01 7.08 -5.53
N ASP A 445 -13.45 6.25 -4.58
CA ASP A 445 -13.91 4.90 -4.83
C ASP A 445 -15.45 4.85 -4.74
N LEU A 446 -16.07 4.00 -5.56
CA LEU A 446 -17.47 3.64 -5.49
C LEU A 446 -17.63 2.36 -4.70
N GLY A 447 -18.67 2.28 -3.91
CA GLY A 447 -18.99 1.11 -3.11
C GLY A 447 -20.24 1.31 -2.27
N MET A 448 -20.54 0.32 -1.46
CA MET A 448 -21.66 0.35 -0.52
C MET A 448 -21.24 -0.17 0.85
N ILE A 449 -22.05 0.15 1.84
CA ILE A 449 -22.00 -0.47 3.15
C ILE A 449 -23.21 -1.39 3.25
N ASP A 450 -22.99 -2.69 3.50
CA ASP A 450 -24.11 -3.63 3.65
C ASP A 450 -24.85 -3.45 4.99
N GLU A 451 -25.98 -4.14 5.15
CA GLU A 451 -26.81 -4.09 6.36
C GLU A 451 -26.06 -4.56 7.64
N GLN A 452 -24.95 -5.30 7.50
CA GLN A 452 -24.14 -5.76 8.61
C GLN A 452 -22.90 -4.86 8.85
N GLY A 453 -22.79 -3.74 8.09
CA GLY A 453 -21.71 -2.77 8.21
C GLY A 453 -20.41 -3.16 7.52
N TYR A 454 -20.45 -4.13 6.58
CA TYR A 454 -19.31 -4.46 5.75
C TYR A 454 -19.25 -3.57 4.50
N LEU A 455 -18.05 -3.15 4.17
CA LEU A 455 -17.78 -2.36 2.97
C LEU A 455 -17.55 -3.27 1.77
N VAL A 456 -18.24 -2.96 0.68
CA VAL A 456 -18.09 -3.63 -0.61
C VAL A 456 -17.66 -2.60 -1.65
N LEU A 457 -16.48 -2.77 -2.23
CA LEU A 457 -15.97 -1.92 -3.30
C LEU A 457 -16.61 -2.32 -4.63
N ALA A 458 -17.16 -1.34 -5.34
CA ALA A 458 -17.63 -1.51 -6.71
C ALA A 458 -16.58 -1.07 -7.76
N GLY A 459 -15.61 -0.22 -7.37
CA GLY A 459 -14.53 0.23 -8.24
C GLY A 459 -14.11 1.67 -7.97
N ARG A 460 -13.37 2.27 -8.92
CA ARG A 460 -13.02 3.68 -8.87
C ARG A 460 -13.91 4.53 -9.73
N ILE A 461 -14.25 5.74 -9.25
CA ILE A 461 -15.01 6.74 -10.03
C ILE A 461 -14.31 7.04 -11.36
N THR A 462 -12.98 7.14 -11.33
CA THR A 462 -12.15 7.46 -12.51
C THR A 462 -11.99 6.30 -13.50
N ASP A 463 -12.26 5.08 -13.07
CA ASP A 463 -12.16 3.88 -13.92
C ASP A 463 -13.50 3.53 -14.56
N ALA A 464 -14.62 4.03 -13.98
CA ALA A 464 -15.96 3.85 -14.53
C ALA A 464 -16.06 4.53 -15.91
N TYR A 465 -16.74 3.89 -16.84
CA TYR A 465 -17.01 4.43 -18.17
C TYR A 465 -18.52 4.41 -18.49
N ARG A 466 -18.93 5.21 -19.47
CA ARG A 466 -20.35 5.34 -19.87
C ARG A 466 -20.59 4.69 -21.22
N CYS A 467 -21.29 3.56 -21.21
CA CYS A 467 -21.69 2.86 -22.42
C CYS A 467 -23.17 3.08 -22.72
N GLY A 468 -23.49 3.82 -23.76
CA GLY A 468 -24.88 4.11 -24.13
C GLY A 468 -25.65 4.92 -23.09
N GLY A 469 -24.96 5.74 -22.30
CA GLY A 469 -25.52 6.53 -21.19
C GLY A 469 -25.49 5.82 -19.83
N GLU A 470 -25.33 4.51 -19.80
CA GLU A 470 -25.25 3.71 -18.58
C GLU A 470 -23.83 3.66 -18.01
N ILE A 471 -23.69 3.71 -16.69
CA ILE A 471 -22.39 3.59 -16.02
C ILE A 471 -21.99 2.12 -15.93
N VAL A 472 -20.79 1.81 -16.39
CA VAL A 472 -20.20 0.48 -16.26
C VAL A 472 -19.03 0.53 -15.30
N MET A 473 -19.06 -0.37 -14.32
CA MET A 473 -17.96 -0.58 -13.39
C MET A 473 -17.02 -1.68 -13.90
N PRO A 474 -15.77 -1.38 -14.27
CA PRO A 474 -14.85 -2.37 -14.82
C PRO A 474 -14.69 -3.60 -13.94
N VAL A 475 -14.63 -3.42 -12.61
CA VAL A 475 -14.42 -4.51 -11.65
C VAL A 475 -15.50 -5.60 -11.75
N GLU A 476 -16.74 -5.24 -11.98
CA GLU A 476 -17.84 -6.21 -12.17
C GLU A 476 -17.61 -7.09 -13.40
N VAL A 477 -17.17 -6.47 -14.49
CA VAL A 477 -16.87 -7.18 -15.75
C VAL A 477 -15.61 -8.03 -15.60
N GLU A 478 -14.57 -7.50 -14.93
CA GLU A 478 -13.32 -8.19 -14.64
C GLU A 478 -13.55 -9.47 -13.82
N GLN A 479 -14.41 -9.40 -12.79
CA GLN A 479 -14.77 -10.56 -11.97
C GLN A 479 -15.45 -11.66 -12.78
N VAL A 480 -16.34 -11.29 -13.69
CA VAL A 480 -17.01 -12.25 -14.58
C VAL A 480 -16.00 -12.86 -15.54
N LEU A 481 -15.14 -12.07 -16.19
CA LEU A 481 -14.09 -12.58 -17.07
C LEU A 481 -13.12 -13.51 -16.33
N ALA A 482 -12.69 -13.14 -15.13
CA ALA A 482 -11.78 -13.95 -14.31
C ALA A 482 -12.40 -15.27 -13.84
N SER A 483 -13.73 -15.41 -13.85
CA SER A 483 -14.42 -16.68 -13.58
C SER A 483 -14.38 -17.68 -14.74
N HIS A 484 -13.94 -17.25 -15.93
CA HIS A 484 -13.79 -18.14 -17.08
C HIS A 484 -12.56 -19.06 -16.90
N PRO A 485 -12.67 -20.40 -17.16
CA PRO A 485 -11.57 -21.34 -16.91
C PRO A 485 -10.26 -21.02 -17.64
N GLY A 486 -10.32 -20.45 -18.84
CA GLY A 486 -9.17 -20.07 -19.67
C GLY A 486 -8.55 -18.71 -19.33
N VAL A 487 -9.07 -17.97 -18.33
CA VAL A 487 -8.59 -16.63 -17.95
C VAL A 487 -7.81 -16.71 -16.65
N ALA A 488 -6.57 -16.26 -16.67
CA ALA A 488 -5.75 -16.10 -15.47
C ALA A 488 -6.06 -14.77 -14.77
N ASP A 489 -6.18 -13.67 -15.55
CA ASP A 489 -6.47 -12.34 -15.05
C ASP A 489 -7.15 -11.50 -16.14
N ALA A 490 -7.93 -10.50 -15.76
CA ALA A 490 -8.60 -9.61 -16.71
C ALA A 490 -8.69 -8.18 -16.17
N TYR A 491 -8.52 -7.21 -17.06
CA TYR A 491 -8.62 -5.78 -16.76
C TYR A 491 -9.46 -5.08 -17.82
N VAL A 492 -10.48 -4.35 -17.39
CA VAL A 492 -11.41 -3.67 -18.30
C VAL A 492 -11.22 -2.16 -18.20
N VAL A 493 -11.22 -1.51 -19.35
CA VAL A 493 -11.13 -0.05 -19.47
C VAL A 493 -12.16 0.47 -20.46
N GLY A 494 -12.65 1.68 -20.21
CA GLY A 494 -13.44 2.40 -21.19
C GLY A 494 -12.56 2.95 -22.31
N VAL A 495 -13.02 2.84 -23.55
CA VAL A 495 -12.38 3.47 -24.71
C VAL A 495 -13.44 4.26 -25.50
N PRO A 496 -13.09 5.42 -26.10
CA PRO A 496 -14.04 6.23 -26.85
C PRO A 496 -14.70 5.48 -28.00
N ASP A 497 -16.01 5.65 -28.16
CA ASP A 497 -16.81 5.12 -29.27
C ASP A 497 -17.81 6.16 -29.76
N GLU A 498 -17.92 6.31 -31.09
CA GLU A 498 -18.77 7.36 -31.69
C GLU A 498 -20.27 7.19 -31.40
N ARG A 499 -20.73 5.95 -31.22
CA ARG A 499 -22.16 5.66 -31.02
C ARG A 499 -22.54 5.55 -29.56
N MET A 500 -21.71 4.89 -28.76
CA MET A 500 -22.02 4.58 -27.37
C MET A 500 -21.40 5.58 -26.39
N GLY A 501 -20.61 6.56 -26.87
CA GLY A 501 -19.79 7.43 -26.06
C GLY A 501 -18.48 6.73 -25.65
N GLU A 502 -18.62 5.65 -24.90
CA GLU A 502 -17.53 4.74 -24.57
C GLU A 502 -17.99 3.29 -24.70
N ILE A 503 -17.04 2.39 -24.92
CA ILE A 503 -17.25 0.93 -24.90
C ILE A 503 -16.19 0.27 -24.01
N GLY A 504 -16.53 -0.88 -23.44
CA GLY A 504 -15.59 -1.69 -22.68
C GLY A 504 -14.58 -2.40 -23.57
N CYS A 505 -13.29 -2.26 -23.24
CA CYS A 505 -12.20 -3.06 -23.81
C CYS A 505 -11.57 -3.90 -22.70
N ALA A 506 -11.58 -5.22 -22.86
CA ALA A 506 -11.00 -6.16 -21.91
C ALA A 506 -9.56 -6.52 -22.29
N TRP A 507 -8.62 -6.34 -21.38
CA TRP A 507 -7.27 -6.91 -21.45
C TRP A 507 -7.29 -8.23 -20.70
N VAL A 508 -7.03 -9.33 -21.40
CA VAL A 508 -7.11 -10.69 -20.87
C VAL A 508 -5.74 -11.33 -20.82
N VAL A 509 -5.37 -11.87 -19.68
CA VAL A 509 -4.20 -12.72 -19.50
C VAL A 509 -4.70 -14.16 -19.55
N PRO A 510 -4.38 -14.95 -20.59
CA PRO A 510 -4.75 -16.35 -20.66
C PRO A 510 -4.00 -17.18 -19.60
N ARG A 511 -4.53 -18.35 -19.26
CA ARG A 511 -3.78 -19.37 -18.48
C ARG A 511 -2.76 -20.06 -19.38
N ASP A 512 -1.57 -20.31 -18.83
CA ASP A 512 -0.45 -20.92 -19.58
C ASP A 512 -0.71 -22.37 -19.98
N ASP A 513 -1.61 -23.06 -19.25
CA ASP A 513 -1.93 -24.48 -19.43
C ASP A 513 -3.17 -24.74 -20.32
N ALA A 514 -3.77 -23.69 -20.87
CA ALA A 514 -4.98 -23.77 -21.68
C ALA A 514 -4.83 -22.98 -22.99
N ALA A 515 -5.55 -23.40 -24.03
CA ALA A 515 -5.72 -22.56 -25.20
C ALA A 515 -6.42 -21.23 -24.81
N PRO A 516 -5.96 -20.07 -25.31
CA PRO A 516 -6.64 -18.81 -25.03
C PRO A 516 -8.10 -18.89 -25.45
N PRO A 517 -9.06 -18.47 -24.59
CA PRO A 517 -10.46 -18.41 -24.96
C PRO A 517 -10.64 -17.44 -26.14
N THR A 518 -11.59 -17.71 -27.02
CA THR A 518 -11.89 -16.79 -28.12
C THR A 518 -12.67 -15.56 -27.63
N GLU A 519 -12.71 -14.49 -28.44
CA GLU A 519 -13.53 -13.32 -28.11
C GLU A 519 -15.02 -13.68 -27.98
N GLU A 520 -15.49 -14.60 -28.85
CA GLU A 520 -16.85 -15.12 -28.80
C GLU A 520 -17.15 -15.86 -27.49
N ASP A 521 -16.25 -16.74 -27.05
CA ASP A 521 -16.39 -17.46 -25.78
C ASP A 521 -16.50 -16.51 -24.58
N LEU A 522 -15.64 -15.48 -24.55
CA LEU A 522 -15.65 -14.47 -23.49
C LEU A 522 -16.91 -13.58 -23.54
N ALA A 523 -17.35 -13.20 -24.73
CA ALA A 523 -18.58 -12.43 -24.92
C ALA A 523 -19.82 -13.23 -24.49
N GLU A 524 -19.89 -14.53 -24.84
CA GLU A 524 -20.96 -15.41 -24.40
C GLU A 524 -20.92 -15.60 -22.88
N HIS A 525 -19.73 -15.86 -22.31
CA HIS A 525 -19.56 -15.97 -20.87
C HIS A 525 -20.04 -14.75 -20.10
N CYS A 526 -19.74 -13.54 -20.61
CA CYS A 526 -20.21 -12.29 -20.04
C CYS A 526 -21.72 -12.08 -20.25
N SER A 527 -22.25 -12.34 -21.44
CA SER A 527 -23.64 -12.04 -21.80
C SER A 527 -24.66 -12.83 -20.98
N THR A 528 -24.27 -14.02 -20.50
CA THR A 528 -25.13 -14.84 -19.62
C THR A 528 -25.15 -14.37 -18.17
N ARG A 529 -24.29 -13.41 -17.77
CA ARG A 529 -24.10 -12.97 -16.39
C ARG A 529 -24.23 -11.46 -16.20
N LEU A 530 -24.08 -10.69 -17.28
CA LEU A 530 -24.06 -9.22 -17.25
C LEU A 530 -25.11 -8.64 -18.19
N ALA A 531 -25.57 -7.44 -17.86
CA ALA A 531 -26.38 -6.64 -18.78
C ALA A 531 -25.60 -6.37 -20.07
N ARG A 532 -26.28 -6.32 -21.20
CA ARG A 532 -25.71 -6.22 -22.55
C ARG A 532 -24.69 -5.06 -22.71
N PHE A 533 -24.96 -3.92 -22.12
CA PHE A 533 -24.09 -2.74 -22.22
C PHE A 533 -22.79 -2.89 -21.41
N LYS A 534 -22.69 -3.87 -20.51
CA LYS A 534 -21.50 -4.20 -19.73
C LYS A 534 -20.58 -5.19 -20.43
N VAL A 535 -21.07 -5.93 -21.42
CA VAL A 535 -20.27 -6.90 -22.17
C VAL A 535 -19.17 -6.16 -22.95
N PRO A 536 -17.89 -6.50 -22.78
CA PRO A 536 -16.80 -5.86 -23.51
C PRO A 536 -17.01 -5.95 -25.03
N ALA A 537 -16.85 -4.83 -25.72
CA ALA A 537 -16.97 -4.76 -27.16
C ALA A 537 -15.67 -5.15 -27.88
N ALA A 538 -14.55 -5.21 -27.17
CA ALA A 538 -13.25 -5.61 -27.68
C ALA A 538 -12.48 -6.39 -26.60
N VAL A 539 -11.67 -7.36 -27.04
CA VAL A 539 -10.76 -8.14 -26.20
C VAL A 539 -9.36 -8.04 -26.74
N LEU A 540 -8.40 -7.73 -25.87
CA LEU A 540 -6.97 -7.68 -26.19
C LEU A 540 -6.24 -8.65 -25.27
N TYR A 541 -5.43 -9.55 -25.85
CA TYR A 541 -4.65 -10.50 -25.07
C TYR A 541 -3.26 -9.94 -24.77
N CYS A 542 -2.74 -10.22 -23.59
CA CYS A 542 -1.40 -9.82 -23.16
C CYS A 542 -0.81 -10.83 -22.16
N GLY A 543 0.52 -10.83 -22.06
CA GLY A 543 1.23 -11.51 -20.98
C GLY A 543 1.08 -10.77 -19.65
N ALA A 544 1.23 -11.48 -18.54
CA ALA A 544 1.17 -10.88 -17.19
C ALA A 544 2.28 -9.83 -16.96
N ASP A 545 3.43 -10.00 -17.61
CA ASP A 545 4.60 -9.12 -17.58
C ASP A 545 4.44 -7.87 -18.46
N GLU A 546 3.53 -7.88 -19.43
CA GLU A 546 3.23 -6.73 -20.29
C GLU A 546 2.31 -5.70 -19.62
N LEU A 547 1.67 -6.07 -18.53
CA LEU A 547 0.76 -5.19 -17.79
C LEU A 547 1.54 -4.07 -17.07
N PRO A 548 1.20 -2.81 -17.29
CA PRO A 548 1.84 -1.69 -16.59
C PRO A 548 1.42 -1.67 -15.12
N ARG A 549 2.34 -1.98 -14.21
CA ARG A 549 2.06 -2.04 -12.76
C ARG A 549 2.78 -0.94 -12.00
N THR A 550 2.23 -0.60 -10.83
CA THR A 550 2.91 0.20 -9.80
C THR A 550 3.88 -0.68 -9.01
N SER A 551 4.74 -0.05 -8.19
CA SER A 551 5.62 -0.77 -7.25
C SER A 551 4.88 -1.66 -6.24
N THR A 552 3.60 -1.39 -6.02
CA THR A 552 2.71 -2.20 -5.18
C THR A 552 1.90 -3.22 -5.97
N GLY A 553 2.27 -3.49 -7.25
CA GLY A 553 1.64 -4.49 -8.11
C GLY A 553 0.31 -4.05 -8.75
N LYS A 554 -0.20 -2.86 -8.45
CA LYS A 554 -1.46 -2.33 -9.03
C LYS A 554 -1.32 -2.04 -10.51
N VAL A 555 -2.27 -2.49 -11.34
CA VAL A 555 -2.29 -2.18 -12.78
C VAL A 555 -2.68 -0.72 -13.01
N ARG A 556 -1.93 -0.04 -13.87
CA ARG A 556 -2.17 1.36 -14.27
C ARG A 556 -3.18 1.39 -15.43
N LYS A 557 -4.47 1.37 -15.10
CA LYS A 557 -5.57 1.30 -16.10
C LYS A 557 -5.53 2.42 -17.13
N HIS A 558 -5.14 3.65 -16.77
CA HIS A 558 -5.01 4.76 -17.71
C HIS A 558 -4.02 4.47 -18.86
N LEU A 559 -2.94 3.70 -18.59
CA LEU A 559 -2.03 3.26 -19.65
C LEU A 559 -2.65 2.16 -20.52
N LEU A 560 -3.49 1.30 -19.93
CA LEU A 560 -4.26 0.32 -20.69
C LEU A 560 -5.28 0.99 -21.61
N THR A 561 -5.98 2.04 -21.14
CA THR A 561 -6.88 2.86 -21.96
C THR A 561 -6.13 3.47 -23.16
N GLN A 562 -4.97 4.08 -22.92
CA GLN A 562 -4.16 4.67 -24.00
C GLN A 562 -3.73 3.63 -25.04
N ARG A 563 -3.24 2.47 -24.58
CA ARG A 563 -2.83 1.37 -25.46
C ARG A 563 -4.02 0.78 -26.23
N ALA A 564 -5.17 0.62 -25.58
CA ALA A 564 -6.37 0.11 -26.22
C ALA A 564 -6.89 1.08 -27.27
N SER A 565 -6.95 2.38 -26.98
CA SER A 565 -7.38 3.41 -27.93
C SER A 565 -6.47 3.46 -29.16
N ALA A 566 -5.14 3.32 -28.99
CA ALA A 566 -4.20 3.26 -30.09
C ALA A 566 -4.44 2.01 -30.96
N ARG A 567 -4.49 0.80 -30.38
CA ARG A 567 -4.70 -0.45 -31.11
C ARG A 567 -6.05 -0.49 -31.83
N LEU A 568 -7.12 -0.04 -31.19
CA LEU A 568 -8.47 -0.02 -31.81
C LEU A 568 -8.62 1.11 -32.84
N GLY A 569 -7.81 2.18 -32.73
CA GLY A 569 -7.73 3.25 -33.74
C GLY A 569 -6.96 2.85 -34.99
N GLU A 570 -5.90 2.04 -34.86
CA GLU A 570 -5.11 1.50 -35.98
C GLU A 570 -5.90 0.44 -36.81
N ASP A 571 -6.79 -0.32 -36.17
CA ASP A 571 -7.67 -1.30 -36.80
C ASP A 571 -8.91 -0.71 -37.50
N ARG A 572 -9.05 0.61 -37.59
CA ARG A 572 -10.10 1.26 -38.37
C ARG A 572 -9.61 1.54 -39.81
N PRO A 573 -9.90 0.66 -40.79
CA PRO A 573 -9.67 1.02 -42.18
C PRO A 573 -10.60 2.19 -42.55
N SER A 574 -10.05 3.15 -43.26
CA SER A 574 -10.75 4.27 -43.90
C SER A 574 -11.74 3.75 -44.97
N GLN A 575 -12.82 3.07 -44.55
CA GLN A 575 -13.93 2.72 -45.47
C GLN A 575 -15.27 2.79 -44.76
N PRO A 576 -16.32 3.33 -45.44
CA PRO A 576 -17.63 3.49 -44.83
C PRO A 576 -18.40 2.17 -44.77
N ASN A 577 -18.71 1.80 -43.57
CA ASN A 577 -19.92 1.14 -43.13
C ASN A 577 -20.52 0.01 -44.00
N ARG A 578 -20.28 -1.28 -43.67
CA ARG A 578 -21.30 -2.33 -43.97
C ARG A 578 -21.28 -3.64 -43.21
N SER A 579 -20.41 -3.93 -42.25
CA SER A 579 -20.40 -5.28 -41.66
C SER A 579 -20.48 -5.36 -40.10
N ARG A 580 -20.32 -4.26 -39.34
CA ARG A 580 -20.45 -4.30 -37.88
C ARG A 580 -21.86 -4.02 -37.33
N SER A 581 -22.79 -3.52 -38.17
CA SER A 581 -24.19 -3.35 -37.77
C SER A 581 -24.97 -4.67 -37.61
N ALA A 582 -24.46 -5.76 -38.17
CA ALA A 582 -25.12 -7.07 -38.08
C ALA A 582 -24.91 -7.80 -36.74
N ARG A 583 -23.85 -7.47 -35.96
CA ARG A 583 -23.59 -8.14 -34.68
C ARG A 583 -24.51 -7.67 -33.53
N PHE A 584 -25.21 -6.56 -33.70
CA PHE A 584 -26.13 -6.01 -32.68
C PHE A 584 -27.61 -6.12 -33.03
N SER A 585 -27.99 -6.68 -34.20
CA SER A 585 -29.39 -6.69 -34.63
C SER A 585 -30.08 -8.06 -34.63
N THR A 586 -29.39 -9.14 -34.29
CA THR A 586 -30.02 -10.49 -34.31
C THR A 586 -29.65 -11.27 -33.06
N LEU A 587 -30.34 -11.00 -31.98
CA LEU A 587 -30.71 -11.96 -30.92
C LEU A 587 -31.93 -11.38 -30.20
N PRO A 588 -32.97 -12.22 -29.93
CA PRO A 588 -34.25 -11.79 -29.43
C PRO A 588 -34.23 -11.20 -28.03
#